data_cb05e15c35ad324e375fe639e333582f
#
_entry.id   cb05e15c35ad324e375fe639e333582f
#
_cell.length_a   1.000
_cell.length_b   1.000
_cell.length_c   1.000
_cell.angle_alpha   90.00
_cell.angle_beta   90.00
_cell.angle_gamma   90.00
#
_symmetry.space_group_name_H-M   'P 1'
#
loop_
_entity.id
_entity.type
_entity.pdbx_description
1 polymer ?
#
loop_
_entity_poly.entity_id
_entity_poly.type
_entity_poly.pdbx_seq_one_letter_code
_entity_poly.pdbx_strand_id
1 'polypeptide(L)'
;IRYVTDTLAADVSMTDSVYWGSGWCWDDTPYSFQPYLSPLMLNRGCVDVSVSPAQKDSLPQVVCTPASDYYQVHNHGVSRNPQAGKLKITRNWLSNGNIITVSGNVSYPYTEKLNVYTSKDFFFHTFVSRLRSKELKREPARMPIVL
;
A
#
# COMPACT_ATOMS: atom_id res chain seq x y z
N ILE A 1 -5.03 10.42 24.95
CA ILE A 1 -4.40 11.60 24.32
C ILE A 1 -5.51 12.41 23.70
N ARG A 2 -5.69 13.68 24.12
CA ARG A 2 -6.73 14.57 23.58
C ARG A 2 -6.21 15.42 22.43
N TYR A 3 -4.93 15.78 22.45
CA TYR A 3 -4.29 16.65 21.42
C TYR A 3 -2.83 16.25 21.24
N VAL A 4 -2.32 16.41 20.03
CA VAL A 4 -0.89 16.44 19.72
C VAL A 4 -0.63 17.84 19.18
N THR A 5 0.09 18.65 19.95
CA THR A 5 0.35 20.07 19.64
C THR A 5 1.72 20.30 19.00
N ASP A 6 2.55 19.26 18.99
CA ASP A 6 3.94 19.30 18.52
C ASP A 6 4.16 18.47 17.25
N THR A 7 5.42 18.47 16.81
CA THR A 7 5.87 17.67 15.67
C THR A 7 5.82 16.19 16.01
N LEU A 8 5.27 15.38 15.11
CA LEU A 8 5.34 13.94 15.16
C LEU A 8 6.50 13.47 14.29
N ALA A 9 7.48 12.80 14.88
CA ALA A 9 8.66 12.29 14.18
C ALA A 9 8.71 10.76 14.27
N ALA A 10 9.21 10.11 13.20
CA ALA A 10 9.47 8.68 13.17
C ALA A 10 10.97 8.43 13.36
N ASP A 11 11.33 7.68 14.40
CA ASP A 11 12.71 7.24 14.63
C ASP A 11 12.92 5.85 14.04
N VAL A 12 13.84 5.74 13.07
CA VAL A 12 14.22 4.49 12.42
C VAL A 12 15.69 4.15 12.63
N SER A 13 16.34 4.78 13.61
CA SER A 13 17.77 4.62 13.90
C SER A 13 18.19 3.23 14.42
N MET A 14 17.23 2.35 14.71
CA MET A 14 17.48 0.97 15.14
C MET A 14 18.10 0.09 14.04
N THR A 15 17.97 0.47 12.79
CA THR A 15 18.57 -0.25 11.65
C THR A 15 19.36 0.72 10.79
N ASP A 16 20.28 0.17 9.98
CA ASP A 16 20.93 0.93 8.93
C ASP A 16 19.93 1.35 7.83
N SER A 17 20.42 2.09 6.84
CA SER A 17 19.61 2.53 5.70
C SER A 17 19.51 1.50 4.57
N VAL A 18 19.95 0.27 4.81
CA VAL A 18 19.87 -0.82 3.82
C VAL A 18 18.49 -1.44 3.88
N TYR A 19 17.66 -1.13 2.88
CA TYR A 19 16.29 -1.60 2.82
C TYR A 19 16.18 -3.07 2.38
N TRP A 20 17.17 -3.61 1.68
CA TRP A 20 17.14 -4.95 1.10
C TRP A 20 18.27 -5.81 1.63
N GLY A 21 17.97 -7.08 1.85
CA GLY A 21 18.96 -8.08 2.24
C GLY A 21 19.92 -8.41 1.11
N SER A 22 21.10 -8.91 1.48
CA SER A 22 22.07 -9.42 0.52
C SER A 22 21.46 -10.55 -0.31
N GLY A 23 21.69 -10.54 -1.63
CA GLY A 23 21.18 -11.54 -2.56
C GLY A 23 19.74 -11.33 -3.05
N TRP A 24 19.06 -10.29 -2.60
CA TRP A 24 17.74 -9.94 -3.16
C TRP A 24 17.90 -9.29 -4.54
N CYS A 25 17.13 -9.79 -5.50
CA CYS A 25 17.17 -9.26 -6.86
C CYS A 25 16.22 -8.06 -7.02
N TRP A 26 16.61 -7.11 -7.83
CA TRP A 26 15.81 -5.89 -8.07
C TRP A 26 14.43 -6.17 -8.67
N ASP A 27 14.29 -7.26 -9.42
CA ASP A 27 13.07 -7.69 -10.09
C ASP A 27 12.15 -8.57 -9.22
N ASP A 28 12.57 -8.88 -7.99
CA ASP A 28 11.71 -9.52 -6.98
C ASP A 28 10.65 -8.57 -6.40
N THR A 29 10.83 -7.27 -6.58
CA THR A 29 9.77 -6.29 -6.29
C THR A 29 8.78 -6.26 -7.48
N PRO A 30 7.48 -6.08 -7.30
CA PRO A 30 6.80 -5.55 -6.10
C PRO A 30 6.25 -6.60 -5.13
N TYR A 31 6.76 -7.80 -5.13
CA TYR A 31 6.18 -8.90 -4.36
C TYR A 31 6.51 -8.85 -2.86
N SER A 32 5.68 -9.52 -2.06
CA SER A 32 5.72 -9.46 -0.60
C SER A 32 6.93 -10.13 0.05
N PHE A 33 7.65 -10.97 -0.67
CA PHE A 33 8.86 -11.63 -0.17
C PHE A 33 10.08 -10.70 -0.20
N GLN A 34 9.97 -9.53 -0.84
CA GLN A 34 11.01 -8.49 -0.83
C GLN A 34 10.46 -7.15 -0.32
N PRO A 35 10.05 -7.03 0.95
CA PRO A 35 9.58 -5.77 1.50
C PRO A 35 10.77 -4.80 1.71
N TYR A 36 10.47 -3.51 1.74
CA TYR A 36 11.45 -2.51 2.20
C TYR A 36 11.60 -2.63 3.71
N LEU A 37 12.75 -3.13 4.18
CA LEU A 37 13.00 -3.37 5.60
C LEU A 37 13.08 -2.07 6.38
N SER A 38 12.44 -2.04 7.53
CA SER A 38 12.46 -0.89 8.44
C SER A 38 12.02 -1.33 9.83
N PRO A 39 12.50 -0.69 10.93
CA PRO A 39 11.96 -0.92 12.26
C PRO A 39 10.48 -0.58 12.37
N LEU A 40 10.01 0.36 11.56
CA LEU A 40 8.61 0.75 11.48
C LEU A 40 7.97 0.11 10.25
N MET A 41 7.23 -0.96 10.46
CA MET A 41 6.53 -1.70 9.40
C MET A 41 5.06 -1.95 9.78
N LEU A 42 4.17 -1.63 8.86
CA LEU A 42 2.75 -2.01 8.93
C LEU A 42 2.51 -3.16 7.95
N ASN A 43 1.82 -4.22 8.38
CA ASN A 43 1.50 -5.39 7.55
C ASN A 43 2.73 -5.96 6.80
N ARG A 44 3.90 -6.01 7.47
CA ARG A 44 5.19 -6.45 6.90
C ARG A 44 5.64 -5.59 5.70
N GLY A 45 5.30 -4.31 5.67
CA GLY A 45 5.61 -3.41 4.55
C GLY A 45 4.83 -3.72 3.27
N CYS A 46 3.67 -4.36 3.40
CA CYS A 46 2.88 -4.82 2.25
C CYS A 46 1.42 -4.37 2.34
N VAL A 47 0.76 -4.43 1.20
CA VAL A 47 -0.69 -4.26 1.03
C VAL A 47 -1.27 -5.53 0.42
N ASP A 48 -2.31 -6.07 1.04
CA ASP A 48 -3.12 -7.15 0.48
C ASP A 48 -4.14 -6.53 -0.47
N VAL A 49 -4.04 -6.86 -1.75
CA VAL A 49 -4.94 -6.38 -2.82
C VAL A 49 -5.89 -7.50 -3.16
N SER A 50 -7.10 -7.43 -2.63
CA SER A 50 -8.17 -8.41 -2.87
C SER A 50 -9.07 -7.94 -4.00
N VAL A 51 -9.26 -8.79 -4.99
CA VAL A 51 -10.15 -8.54 -6.12
C VAL A 51 -11.28 -9.57 -6.14
N SER A 52 -12.49 -9.13 -6.44
CA SER A 52 -13.66 -10.01 -6.57
C SER A 52 -14.43 -9.65 -7.83
N PRO A 53 -14.84 -10.64 -8.63
CA PRO A 53 -15.60 -10.37 -9.84
C PRO A 53 -16.99 -9.85 -9.50
N ALA A 54 -17.47 -8.90 -10.29
CA ALA A 54 -18.84 -8.40 -10.27
C ALA A 54 -19.65 -8.99 -11.45
N GLN A 55 -20.54 -8.20 -12.03
CA GLN A 55 -21.26 -8.60 -13.25
C GLN A 55 -20.29 -8.76 -14.43
N LYS A 56 -20.63 -9.63 -15.37
CA LYS A 56 -19.83 -9.84 -16.58
C LYS A 56 -19.57 -8.50 -17.28
N ASP A 57 -18.34 -8.32 -17.76
CA ASP A 57 -17.85 -7.12 -18.48
C ASP A 57 -17.85 -5.82 -17.66
N SER A 58 -18.15 -5.87 -16.36
CA SER A 58 -18.04 -4.73 -15.44
C SER A 58 -16.70 -4.68 -14.71
N LEU A 59 -16.40 -3.55 -14.05
CA LEU A 59 -15.24 -3.44 -13.18
C LEU A 59 -15.37 -4.41 -11.99
N PRO A 60 -14.30 -5.13 -11.62
CA PRO A 60 -14.28 -5.93 -10.41
C PRO A 60 -14.24 -5.03 -9.17
N GLN A 61 -14.69 -5.56 -8.04
CA GLN A 61 -14.44 -4.93 -6.75
C GLN A 61 -12.98 -5.12 -6.36
N VAL A 62 -12.33 -4.04 -5.90
CA VAL A 62 -10.96 -4.06 -5.38
C VAL A 62 -10.96 -3.52 -3.97
N VAL A 63 -10.37 -4.27 -3.04
CA VAL A 63 -10.20 -3.89 -1.64
C VAL A 63 -8.75 -4.04 -1.26
N CYS A 64 -8.15 -2.97 -0.71
CA CYS A 64 -6.78 -2.99 -0.23
C CYS A 64 -6.73 -2.92 1.30
N THR A 65 -5.89 -3.76 1.90
CA THR A 65 -5.72 -3.84 3.36
C THR A 65 -4.23 -3.85 3.72
N PRO A 66 -3.78 -3.00 4.65
CA PRO A 66 -4.53 -1.95 5.35
C PRO A 66 -4.94 -0.79 4.41
N ALA A 67 -6.12 -0.22 4.65
CA ALA A 67 -6.53 0.97 3.92
C ALA A 67 -5.67 2.17 4.32
N SER A 68 -5.13 2.89 3.32
CA SER A 68 -4.26 4.04 3.50
C SER A 68 -4.35 4.97 2.30
N ASP A 69 -4.07 6.24 2.49
CA ASP A 69 -3.88 7.25 1.46
C ASP A 69 -2.44 7.30 0.91
N TYR A 70 -1.57 6.43 1.42
CA TYR A 70 -0.16 6.32 0.98
C TYR A 70 -0.01 5.70 -0.42
N TYR A 71 -0.99 4.97 -0.89
CA TYR A 71 -1.02 4.36 -2.22
C TYR A 71 -2.31 4.71 -2.97
N GLN A 72 -2.25 4.63 -4.29
CA GLN A 72 -3.41 4.79 -5.16
C GLN A 72 -3.73 3.47 -5.85
N VAL A 73 -5.01 3.26 -6.19
CA VAL A 73 -5.46 2.06 -6.90
C VAL A 73 -6.07 2.45 -8.23
N HIS A 74 -5.47 1.95 -9.32
CA HIS A 74 -5.98 2.07 -10.67
C HIS A 74 -6.59 0.72 -11.08
N ASN A 75 -7.91 0.67 -11.13
CA ASN A 75 -8.65 -0.53 -11.49
C ASN A 75 -9.05 -0.51 -12.97
N HIS A 76 -8.34 -1.31 -13.77
CA HIS A 76 -8.59 -1.58 -15.17
C HIS A 76 -8.97 -3.05 -15.39
N GLY A 77 -9.34 -3.78 -14.34
CA GLY A 77 -9.81 -5.16 -14.42
C GLY A 77 -11.16 -5.26 -15.12
N VAL A 78 -11.44 -6.42 -15.66
CA VAL A 78 -12.75 -6.73 -16.26
C VAL A 78 -13.28 -8.04 -15.65
N SER A 79 -14.50 -8.01 -15.14
CA SER A 79 -15.11 -9.17 -14.49
C SER A 79 -15.58 -10.19 -15.51
N ARG A 80 -15.17 -11.46 -15.36
CA ARG A 80 -15.68 -12.63 -16.11
C ARG A 80 -15.60 -12.47 -17.64
N ASN A 81 -14.54 -11.83 -18.12
CA ASN A 81 -14.29 -11.67 -19.55
C ASN A 81 -12.90 -12.22 -19.92
N PRO A 82 -12.80 -13.44 -20.46
CA PRO A 82 -11.53 -14.05 -20.84
C PRO A 82 -10.74 -13.26 -21.90
N GLN A 83 -11.39 -12.47 -22.74
CA GLN A 83 -10.71 -11.62 -23.74
C GLN A 83 -9.93 -10.47 -23.13
N ALA A 84 -10.20 -10.11 -21.85
CA ALA A 84 -9.41 -9.10 -21.13
C ALA A 84 -8.01 -9.58 -20.75
N GLY A 85 -7.66 -10.84 -21.07
CA GLY A 85 -6.36 -11.41 -20.79
C GLY A 85 -6.19 -11.86 -19.33
N LYS A 86 -4.97 -12.28 -18.98
CA LYS A 86 -4.66 -12.80 -17.64
C LYS A 86 -4.73 -11.68 -16.59
N LEU A 87 -5.30 -11.99 -15.42
CA LEU A 87 -5.26 -11.09 -14.26
C LEU A 87 -3.81 -10.74 -13.92
N LYS A 88 -3.56 -9.44 -13.77
CA LYS A 88 -2.30 -8.89 -13.31
C LYS A 88 -2.57 -7.83 -12.26
N ILE A 89 -1.95 -8.00 -11.09
CA ILE A 89 -1.96 -7.05 -9.98
C ILE A 89 -0.51 -6.68 -9.71
N THR A 90 -0.18 -5.40 -9.81
CA THR A 90 1.20 -4.94 -9.68
C THR A 90 1.23 -3.51 -9.15
N ARG A 91 2.41 -3.03 -8.83
CA ARG A 91 2.70 -1.65 -8.44
C ARG A 91 3.68 -1.04 -9.47
N ASN A 92 3.69 0.27 -9.63
CA ASN A 92 4.65 0.98 -10.48
C ASN A 92 6.06 1.04 -9.83
N TRP A 93 6.61 -0.14 -9.54
CA TRP A 93 7.83 -0.34 -8.76
C TRP A 93 9.10 0.19 -9.45
N LEU A 94 9.16 0.16 -10.80
CA LEU A 94 10.30 0.69 -11.55
C LEU A 94 10.55 2.19 -11.31
N SER A 95 9.50 2.94 -11.00
CA SER A 95 9.57 4.37 -10.66
C SER A 95 9.52 4.65 -9.16
N ASN A 96 9.72 3.61 -8.33
CA ASN A 96 9.58 3.71 -6.87
C ASN A 96 8.24 4.31 -6.41
N GLY A 97 7.18 4.12 -7.19
CA GLY A 97 5.86 4.65 -6.90
C GLY A 97 4.96 3.66 -6.13
N ASN A 98 3.86 4.17 -5.60
CA ASN A 98 2.84 3.40 -4.89
C ASN A 98 1.48 3.44 -5.60
N ILE A 99 1.50 3.39 -6.93
CA ILE A 99 0.28 3.19 -7.74
C ILE A 99 0.11 1.70 -7.98
N ILE A 100 -0.91 1.13 -7.40
CA ILE A 100 -1.30 -0.27 -7.57
C ILE A 100 -2.23 -0.34 -8.78
N THR A 101 -1.91 -1.21 -9.74
CA THR A 101 -2.72 -1.41 -10.94
C THR A 101 -3.29 -2.82 -10.95
N VAL A 102 -4.59 -2.93 -11.13
CA VAL A 102 -5.32 -4.17 -11.38
C VAL A 102 -5.76 -4.17 -12.84
N SER A 103 -5.43 -5.21 -13.61
CA SER A 103 -5.79 -5.33 -15.02
C SER A 103 -6.06 -6.79 -15.40
N GLY A 104 -6.72 -7.00 -16.53
CA GLY A 104 -7.07 -8.34 -17.03
C GLY A 104 -8.36 -8.89 -16.43
N ASN A 105 -8.61 -10.17 -16.70
CA ASN A 105 -9.84 -10.86 -16.35
C ASN A 105 -9.88 -11.30 -14.89
N VAL A 106 -10.88 -10.87 -14.14
CA VAL A 106 -11.18 -11.33 -12.79
C VAL A 106 -12.36 -12.29 -12.85
N SER A 107 -12.09 -13.59 -12.83
CA SER A 107 -13.12 -14.66 -12.86
C SER A 107 -13.47 -15.17 -11.48
N TYR A 108 -12.54 -15.12 -10.54
CA TYR A 108 -12.68 -15.61 -9.17
C TYR A 108 -12.12 -14.59 -8.18
N PRO A 109 -12.55 -14.63 -6.90
CA PRO A 109 -11.86 -13.87 -5.86
C PRO A 109 -10.39 -14.27 -5.77
N TYR A 110 -9.51 -13.27 -5.73
CA TYR A 110 -8.07 -13.48 -5.63
C TYR A 110 -7.46 -12.38 -4.76
N THR A 111 -6.40 -12.69 -4.05
CA THR A 111 -5.65 -11.71 -3.27
C THR A 111 -4.18 -11.81 -3.63
N GLU A 112 -3.61 -10.69 -4.04
CA GLU A 112 -2.16 -10.52 -4.23
C GLU A 112 -1.61 -9.65 -3.10
N LYS A 113 -0.41 -9.99 -2.63
CA LYS A 113 0.29 -9.20 -1.62
C LYS A 113 1.47 -8.49 -2.26
N LEU A 114 1.40 -7.16 -2.28
CA LEU A 114 2.44 -6.30 -2.86
C LEU A 114 3.18 -5.55 -1.76
N ASN A 115 4.50 -5.42 -1.91
CA ASN A 115 5.26 -4.49 -1.08
C ASN A 115 4.90 -3.03 -1.40
N VAL A 116 5.23 -2.11 -0.50
CA VAL A 116 5.12 -0.66 -0.72
C VAL A 116 6.49 0.01 -0.66
N TYR A 117 6.65 1.09 -1.36
CA TYR A 117 7.83 1.96 -1.32
C TYR A 117 7.52 3.20 -0.48
N THR A 118 8.05 3.37 0.72
CA THR A 118 8.86 2.55 1.61
C THR A 118 8.01 2.10 2.82
N SER A 119 8.45 1.06 3.55
CA SER A 119 7.68 0.55 4.69
C SER A 119 7.54 1.56 5.83
N LYS A 120 8.61 2.33 6.14
CA LYS A 120 8.58 3.35 7.20
C LYS A 120 7.56 4.45 6.88
N ASP A 121 7.56 4.92 5.63
CA ASP A 121 6.68 6.01 5.21
C ASP A 121 5.22 5.54 5.16
N PHE A 122 4.99 4.30 4.72
CA PHE A 122 3.67 3.67 4.75
C PHE A 122 3.12 3.57 6.18
N PHE A 123 3.96 3.10 7.12
CA PHE A 123 3.59 3.05 8.53
C PHE A 123 3.23 4.45 9.03
N PHE A 124 4.12 5.41 8.82
CA PHE A 124 3.98 6.75 9.38
C PHE A 124 2.77 7.51 8.80
N HIS A 125 2.61 7.48 7.48
CA HIS A 125 1.44 8.07 6.81
C HIS A 125 0.14 7.47 7.30
N THR A 126 0.05 6.13 7.36
CA THR A 126 -1.17 5.45 7.81
C THR A 126 -1.47 5.75 9.27
N PHE A 127 -0.44 5.82 10.12
CA PHE A 127 -0.58 6.18 11.53
C PHE A 127 -1.10 7.61 11.69
N VAL A 128 -0.48 8.58 11.02
CA VAL A 128 -0.90 10.00 11.05
C VAL A 128 -2.33 10.17 10.53
N SER A 129 -2.66 9.52 9.42
CA SER A 129 -4.02 9.55 8.85
C SER A 129 -5.06 9.00 9.84
N ARG A 130 -4.73 7.92 10.53
CA ARG A 130 -5.59 7.33 11.57
C ARG A 130 -5.75 8.24 12.81
N LEU A 131 -4.68 8.89 13.23
CA LEU A 131 -4.76 9.89 14.30
C LEU A 131 -5.71 11.03 13.90
N ARG A 132 -5.47 11.64 12.74
CA ARG A 132 -6.29 12.73 12.21
C ARG A 132 -7.76 12.33 12.08
N SER A 133 -8.07 11.14 11.60
CA SER A 133 -9.46 10.68 11.45
C SER A 133 -10.19 10.53 12.78
N LYS A 134 -9.48 10.27 13.86
CA LYS A 134 -10.04 10.22 15.23
C LYS A 134 -10.16 11.61 15.88
N GLU A 135 -9.25 12.53 15.53
CA GLU A 135 -9.24 13.90 16.04
C GLU A 135 -10.20 14.81 15.29
N LEU A 136 -10.45 14.60 14.00
CA LEU A 136 -11.34 15.40 13.14
C LEU A 136 -12.82 15.44 13.59
N LYS A 137 -13.17 14.73 14.66
CA LYS A 137 -14.44 15.00 15.37
C LYS A 137 -14.38 16.25 16.26
N ARG A 138 -13.20 16.93 16.39
CA ARG A 138 -13.03 18.15 17.22
C ARG A 138 -11.85 18.98 16.69
N GLU A 139 -12.12 19.98 15.82
CA GLU A 139 -11.28 21.08 15.32
C GLU A 139 -9.98 20.79 14.55
N PRO A 140 -9.66 21.61 13.50
CA PRO A 140 -8.55 21.34 12.58
C PRO A 140 -7.24 21.97 13.10
N ALA A 141 -6.45 21.23 13.87
CA ALA A 141 -5.06 21.60 14.10
C ALA A 141 -4.19 21.01 12.98
N ARG A 142 -3.46 21.87 12.26
CA ARG A 142 -2.45 21.45 11.28
C ARG A 142 -1.22 20.90 12.02
N MET A 143 -1.02 19.60 11.98
CA MET A 143 0.24 19.00 12.44
C MET A 143 1.28 19.04 11.29
N PRO A 144 2.48 19.60 11.50
CA PRO A 144 3.57 19.43 10.55
C PRO A 144 4.01 17.95 10.52
N ILE A 145 4.31 17.43 9.33
CA ILE A 145 4.87 16.09 9.14
C ILE A 145 6.34 16.27 8.80
N VAL A 146 7.22 15.65 9.59
CA VAL A 146 8.66 15.55 9.32
C VAL A 146 9.00 14.06 9.16
N LEU A 147 9.55 13.71 8.00
CA LEU A 147 9.99 12.36 7.64
C LEU A 147 11.50 12.23 7.78
#